data_b43f0ffc9434b75e91e05a77aee7c78b
#
_entry.id   b43f0ffc9434b75e91e05a77aee7c78b
#
_cell.length_a   1.000
_cell.length_b   1.000
_cell.length_c   1.000
_cell.angle_alpha   90.00
_cell.angle_beta   90.00
_cell.angle_gamma   90.00
#
_symmetry.space_group_name_H-M   'P 1'
#
loop_
_entity.id
_entity.type
_entity.pdbx_description
1 polymer ?
#
loop_
_entity_poly.entity_id
_entity_poly.type
_entity_poly.pdbx_seq_one_letter_code
_entity_poly.pdbx_strand_id
1 'polypeptide(L)'
;MRKKMINLSASLLGVATVASTLFSCSTQQQESPMKAKVEEYAQVELKSDLVNNLNDKEKELVKIFFQVGEITDDLFWQQTFGDKSQLDTITDSYAKEFAMIHYGAWDRLDNNKPFLAGYGEKPAVCNYYPHDITACLLYTSDAA
;
A
#
# COMPACT_ATOMS: atom_id res chain seq x y z
N MET A 1 38.22 75.17 -2.09
CA MET A 1 37.95 76.06 -0.91
C MET A 1 37.33 75.26 0.21
N ARG A 2 38.05 75.26 1.38
CA ARG A 2 37.54 75.12 2.74
C ARG A 2 36.49 74.07 3.06
N LYS A 3 36.92 72.98 3.77
CA LYS A 3 36.97 72.80 5.23
C LYS A 3 35.61 72.89 5.93
N LYS A 4 35.18 71.76 6.56
CA LYS A 4 35.30 71.64 8.01
C LYS A 4 34.95 70.22 8.47
N MET A 5 35.87 69.68 9.25
CA MET A 5 35.66 68.54 10.13
C MET A 5 34.80 68.97 11.34
N ILE A 6 34.00 68.07 11.88
CA ILE A 6 33.75 67.99 13.31
C ILE A 6 33.60 66.51 13.69
N ASN A 7 34.51 66.09 14.57
CA ASN A 7 34.37 64.87 15.38
C ASN A 7 33.38 65.16 16.53
N LEU A 8 32.69 64.09 16.98
CA LEU A 8 32.64 63.75 18.42
C LEU A 8 31.85 62.47 18.62
N SER A 9 32.55 61.45 19.03
CA SER A 9 32.51 60.67 20.28
C SER A 9 31.22 59.89 20.61
N ALA A 10 31.43 58.62 20.65
CA ALA A 10 31.15 57.66 21.72
C ALA A 10 29.72 57.53 22.30
N SER A 11 29.11 56.41 22.08
CA SER A 11 28.47 55.63 23.17
C SER A 11 28.30 54.16 22.77
N LEU A 12 29.02 53.35 23.51
CA LEU A 12 28.78 51.92 23.59
C LEU A 12 27.36 51.64 24.16
N LEU A 13 26.50 50.96 23.47
CA LEU A 13 25.49 50.14 24.09
C LEU A 13 25.40 48.86 23.24
N GLY A 14 25.94 47.79 23.78
CA GLY A 14 25.83 46.46 23.23
C GLY A 14 24.39 45.98 23.34
N VAL A 15 23.74 45.78 22.23
CA VAL A 15 22.54 44.96 22.14
C VAL A 15 22.98 43.63 21.54
N ALA A 16 23.13 42.65 22.41
CA ALA A 16 23.27 41.24 22.00
C ALA A 16 21.96 40.80 21.39
N THR A 17 21.84 40.87 20.06
CA THR A 17 20.79 40.20 19.33
C THR A 17 21.09 38.72 19.37
N VAL A 18 20.44 38.02 20.31
CA VAL A 18 20.33 36.56 20.28
C VAL A 18 19.53 36.22 19.04
N ALA A 19 20.22 35.87 17.96
CA ALA A 19 19.61 35.27 16.80
C ALA A 19 19.12 33.88 17.21
N SER A 20 17.86 33.81 17.65
CA SER A 20 17.15 32.55 17.80
C SER A 20 16.97 31.96 16.41
N THR A 21 17.92 31.16 15.98
CA THR A 21 17.73 30.26 14.84
C THR A 21 16.67 29.25 15.26
N LEU A 22 15.42 29.54 14.91
CA LEU A 22 14.36 28.54 14.89
C LEU A 22 14.79 27.49 13.87
N PHE A 23 15.41 26.44 14.36
CA PHE A 23 15.48 25.18 13.61
C PHE A 23 14.03 24.74 13.41
N SER A 24 13.44 25.15 12.29
CA SER A 24 12.25 24.56 11.75
C SER A 24 12.67 23.15 11.33
N CYS A 25 12.51 22.20 12.25
CA CYS A 25 12.59 20.80 11.93
C CYS A 25 11.37 20.51 11.03
N SER A 26 11.49 20.81 9.74
CA SER A 26 10.60 20.25 8.74
C SER A 26 10.91 18.77 8.76
N THR A 27 10.07 18.00 9.43
CA THR A 27 9.98 16.57 9.25
C THR A 27 9.67 16.39 7.77
N GLN A 28 10.67 16.19 6.93
CA GLN A 28 10.45 15.64 5.60
C GLN A 28 9.83 14.29 5.86
N GLN A 29 8.51 14.21 5.71
CA GLN A 29 7.83 12.92 5.58
C GLN A 29 8.50 12.26 4.39
N GLN A 30 9.34 11.29 4.67
CA GLN A 30 9.98 10.48 3.64
C GLN A 30 8.85 9.80 2.90
N GLU A 31 8.63 10.22 1.66
CA GLU A 31 7.59 9.69 0.80
C GLU A 31 7.81 8.18 0.66
N SER A 32 6.74 7.40 0.78
CA SER A 32 6.83 5.95 0.70
C SER A 32 7.43 5.52 -0.66
N PRO A 33 8.43 4.63 -0.67
CA PRO A 33 8.96 4.07 -1.91
C PRO A 33 7.91 3.28 -2.70
N MET A 34 6.80 2.87 -2.04
CA MET A 34 5.71 2.15 -2.69
C MET A 34 4.74 3.08 -3.43
N LYS A 35 4.75 4.39 -3.16
CA LYS A 35 3.85 5.34 -3.82
C LYS A 35 3.96 5.28 -5.34
N ALA A 36 5.17 5.36 -5.89
CA ALA A 36 5.38 5.29 -7.34
C ALA A 36 4.87 3.97 -7.94
N LYS A 37 5.02 2.86 -7.21
CA LYS A 37 4.51 1.56 -7.65
C LYS A 37 2.99 1.48 -7.66
N VAL A 38 2.32 2.07 -6.66
CA VAL A 38 0.85 2.13 -6.63
C VAL A 38 0.31 3.02 -7.75
N GLU A 39 0.97 4.15 -8.03
CA GLU A 39 0.59 5.08 -9.08
C GLU A 39 0.72 4.52 -10.50
N GLU A 40 1.43 3.40 -10.69
CA GLU A 40 1.47 2.67 -11.97
C GLU A 40 0.15 1.92 -12.27
N TYR A 41 -0.72 1.73 -11.25
CA TYR A 41 -1.98 1.02 -11.41
C TYR A 41 -3.14 2.00 -11.56
N ALA A 42 -3.90 1.84 -12.65
CA ALA A 42 -5.12 2.59 -12.86
C ALA A 42 -6.30 1.91 -12.16
N GLN A 43 -7.07 2.68 -11.38
CA GLN A 43 -8.37 2.23 -10.91
C GLN A 43 -9.40 2.44 -12.02
N VAL A 44 -10.02 1.35 -12.47
CA VAL A 44 -11.05 1.39 -13.50
C VAL A 44 -12.39 0.98 -12.91
N GLU A 45 -13.35 1.90 -12.92
CA GLU A 45 -14.73 1.59 -12.56
C GLU A 45 -15.46 1.03 -13.78
N LEU A 46 -15.91 -0.21 -13.68
CA LEU A 46 -16.72 -0.84 -14.72
C LEU A 46 -18.18 -0.43 -14.54
N LYS A 47 -18.71 0.27 -15.52
CA LYS A 47 -20.12 0.68 -15.58
C LYS A 47 -20.79 0.06 -16.80
N SER A 48 -22.03 -0.36 -16.64
CA SER A 48 -22.83 -0.87 -17.74
C SER A 48 -24.27 -0.41 -17.60
N ASP A 49 -24.76 0.27 -18.62
CA ASP A 49 -26.19 0.67 -18.71
C ASP A 49 -27.12 -0.54 -18.92
N LEU A 50 -26.58 -1.71 -19.29
CA LEU A 50 -27.33 -2.95 -19.45
C LEU A 50 -28.05 -3.38 -18.18
N VAL A 51 -27.50 -3.01 -17.00
CA VAL A 51 -28.14 -3.30 -15.70
C VAL A 51 -29.52 -2.66 -15.58
N ASN A 52 -29.74 -1.52 -16.26
CA ASN A 52 -31.04 -0.82 -16.25
C ASN A 52 -32.13 -1.60 -16.98
N ASN A 53 -31.76 -2.51 -17.90
CA ASN A 53 -32.67 -3.32 -18.70
C ASN A 53 -33.03 -4.65 -18.06
N LEU A 54 -32.39 -4.98 -16.92
CA LEU A 54 -32.65 -6.23 -16.20
C LEU A 54 -33.99 -6.15 -15.45
N ASN A 55 -34.74 -7.26 -15.48
CA ASN A 55 -35.89 -7.41 -14.61
C ASN A 55 -35.48 -7.69 -13.15
N ASP A 56 -36.42 -7.67 -12.21
CA ASP A 56 -36.12 -7.78 -10.78
C ASP A 56 -35.44 -9.09 -10.39
N LYS A 57 -35.77 -10.21 -11.05
CA LYS A 57 -35.11 -11.50 -10.79
C LYS A 57 -33.67 -11.52 -11.31
N GLU A 58 -33.42 -10.91 -12.45
CA GLU A 58 -32.08 -10.77 -13.01
C GLU A 58 -31.21 -9.84 -12.15
N LYS A 59 -31.78 -8.75 -11.62
CA LYS A 59 -31.07 -7.89 -10.65
C LYS A 59 -30.70 -8.63 -9.38
N GLU A 60 -31.63 -9.46 -8.88
CA GLU A 60 -31.35 -10.32 -7.71
C GLU A 60 -30.24 -11.32 -7.99
N LEU A 61 -30.25 -11.96 -9.16
CA LEU A 61 -29.18 -12.84 -9.60
C LEU A 61 -27.82 -12.14 -9.63
N VAL A 62 -27.76 -10.90 -10.17
CA VAL A 62 -26.52 -10.10 -10.19
C VAL A 62 -26.01 -9.84 -8.77
N LYS A 63 -26.89 -9.52 -7.80
CA LYS A 63 -26.48 -9.34 -6.40
C LYS A 63 -25.86 -10.63 -5.83
N ILE A 64 -26.46 -11.80 -6.13
CA ILE A 64 -25.91 -13.08 -5.70
C ILE A 64 -24.52 -13.31 -6.29
N PHE A 65 -24.29 -12.96 -7.55
CA PHE A 65 -22.95 -13.05 -8.15
C PHE A 65 -21.92 -12.16 -7.44
N PHE A 66 -22.30 -10.94 -7.01
CA PHE A 66 -21.41 -10.12 -6.21
C PHE A 66 -21.07 -10.75 -4.86
N GLN A 67 -22.05 -11.34 -4.18
CA GLN A 67 -21.82 -12.05 -2.90
C GLN A 67 -20.89 -13.27 -3.11
N VAL A 68 -21.06 -14.01 -4.18
CA VAL A 68 -20.17 -15.11 -4.54
C VAL A 68 -18.76 -14.56 -4.84
N GLY A 69 -18.66 -13.41 -5.50
CA GLY A 69 -17.39 -12.73 -5.75
C GLY A 69 -16.65 -12.37 -4.47
N GLU A 70 -17.34 -11.82 -3.46
CA GLU A 70 -16.76 -11.51 -2.15
C GLU A 70 -16.23 -12.77 -1.45
N ILE A 71 -17.01 -13.85 -1.44
CA ILE A 71 -16.56 -15.13 -0.85
C ILE A 71 -15.34 -15.68 -1.60
N THR A 72 -15.33 -15.57 -2.91
CA THR A 72 -14.21 -16.02 -3.74
C THR A 72 -12.95 -15.20 -3.49
N ASP A 73 -13.09 -13.87 -3.30
CA ASP A 73 -11.99 -12.99 -2.95
C ASP A 73 -11.37 -13.38 -1.61
N ASP A 74 -12.18 -13.63 -0.59
CA ASP A 74 -11.73 -14.05 0.73
C ASP A 74 -11.00 -15.41 0.67
N LEU A 75 -11.54 -16.38 -0.08
CA LEU A 75 -10.85 -17.65 -0.31
C LEU A 75 -9.52 -17.47 -1.01
N PHE A 76 -9.47 -16.61 -2.02
CA PHE A 76 -8.23 -16.33 -2.75
C PHE A 76 -7.17 -15.69 -1.83
N TRP A 77 -7.56 -14.79 -0.94
CA TRP A 77 -6.67 -14.24 0.09
C TRP A 77 -6.09 -15.33 0.98
N GLN A 78 -6.93 -16.23 1.48
CA GLN A 78 -6.48 -17.35 2.31
C GLN A 78 -5.50 -18.27 1.58
N GLN A 79 -5.76 -18.54 0.30
CA GLN A 79 -4.92 -19.40 -0.52
C GLN A 79 -3.58 -18.77 -0.89
N THR A 80 -3.55 -17.46 -1.18
CA THR A 80 -2.36 -16.78 -1.69
C THR A 80 -1.46 -16.24 -0.59
N PHE A 81 -2.04 -15.72 0.48
CA PHE A 81 -1.33 -15.00 1.55
C PHE A 81 -1.59 -15.59 2.93
N GLY A 82 -2.84 -15.97 3.20
CA GLY A 82 -3.30 -16.41 4.51
C GLY A 82 -4.24 -15.40 5.15
N ASP A 83 -3.98 -15.06 6.40
CA ASP A 83 -4.81 -14.11 7.14
C ASP A 83 -4.60 -12.67 6.66
N LYS A 84 -5.61 -12.13 5.98
CA LYS A 84 -5.63 -10.75 5.47
C LYS A 84 -5.47 -9.70 6.59
N SER A 85 -5.83 -10.03 7.84
CA SER A 85 -5.68 -9.11 8.97
C SER A 85 -4.22 -8.73 9.26
N GLN A 86 -3.25 -9.53 8.80
CA GLN A 86 -1.83 -9.19 8.88
C GLN A 86 -1.51 -7.87 8.18
N LEU A 87 -2.29 -7.48 7.17
CA LEU A 87 -2.11 -6.19 6.49
C LEU A 87 -2.42 -5.00 7.39
N ASP A 88 -3.16 -5.18 8.48
CA ASP A 88 -3.48 -4.11 9.42
C ASP A 88 -2.28 -3.68 10.27
N THR A 89 -1.23 -4.51 10.31
CA THR A 89 0.04 -4.18 10.97
C THR A 89 0.92 -3.26 10.13
N ILE A 90 0.62 -3.09 8.83
CA ILE A 90 1.39 -2.27 7.91
C ILE A 90 1.06 -0.80 8.14
N THR A 91 2.04 -0.03 8.59
CA THR A 91 1.88 1.41 8.87
C THR A 91 1.97 2.29 7.63
N ASP A 92 2.68 1.83 6.60
CA ASP A 92 2.78 2.52 5.31
C ASP A 92 1.54 2.24 4.47
N SER A 93 0.72 3.28 4.25
CA SER A 93 -0.53 3.16 3.49
C SER A 93 -0.33 2.70 2.05
N TYR A 94 0.73 3.16 1.39
CA TYR A 94 1.04 2.74 0.01
C TYR A 94 1.51 1.28 -0.04
N ALA A 95 2.31 0.84 0.95
CA ALA A 95 2.70 -0.55 1.03
C ALA A 95 1.49 -1.46 1.29
N LYS A 96 0.54 -1.02 2.13
CA LYS A 96 -0.73 -1.72 2.36
C LYS A 96 -1.57 -1.79 1.09
N GLU A 97 -1.73 -0.67 0.37
CA GLU A 97 -2.46 -0.62 -0.89
C GLU A 97 -1.81 -1.51 -1.95
N PHE A 98 -0.49 -1.48 -2.08
CA PHE A 98 0.24 -2.34 -3.00
C PHE A 98 0.07 -3.83 -2.65
N ALA A 99 0.03 -4.17 -1.35
CA ALA A 99 -0.27 -5.53 -0.89
C ALA A 99 -1.70 -5.97 -1.24
N MET A 100 -2.66 -5.06 -1.18
CA MET A 100 -4.04 -5.33 -1.62
C MET A 100 -4.11 -5.62 -3.13
N ILE A 101 -3.40 -4.85 -3.96
CA ILE A 101 -3.33 -5.06 -5.41
C ILE A 101 -2.71 -6.43 -5.74
N HIS A 102 -1.69 -6.83 -5.00
CA HIS A 102 -0.93 -8.05 -5.26
C HIS A 102 -1.42 -9.29 -4.50
N TYR A 103 -2.44 -9.16 -3.64
CA TYR A 103 -2.92 -10.23 -2.76
C TYR A 103 -1.80 -10.83 -1.90
N GLY A 104 -0.99 -9.97 -1.30
CA GLY A 104 0.08 -10.39 -0.39
C GLY A 104 1.34 -9.55 -0.45
N ALA A 105 2.42 -10.11 0.05
CA ALA A 105 3.70 -9.43 0.28
C ALA A 105 4.65 -9.43 -0.93
N TRP A 106 4.23 -9.95 -2.09
CA TRP A 106 5.09 -10.22 -3.24
C TRP A 106 4.61 -9.51 -4.49
N ASP A 107 5.54 -8.82 -5.16
CA ASP A 107 5.28 -8.14 -6.43
C ASP A 107 5.17 -9.16 -7.58
N ARG A 108 3.95 -9.42 -8.03
CA ARG A 108 3.68 -10.41 -9.10
C ARG A 108 4.28 -10.01 -10.44
N LEU A 109 4.52 -8.74 -10.67
CA LEU A 109 5.10 -8.25 -11.91
C LEU A 109 6.64 -8.19 -11.86
N ASP A 110 7.23 -8.31 -10.66
CA ASP A 110 8.67 -8.37 -10.44
C ASP A 110 9.08 -9.75 -9.86
N ASN A 111 8.78 -10.82 -10.58
CA ASN A 111 9.16 -12.21 -10.24
C ASN A 111 8.78 -12.63 -8.81
N ASN A 112 7.66 -12.16 -8.29
CA ASN A 112 7.22 -12.38 -6.91
C ASN A 112 8.25 -11.95 -5.85
N LYS A 113 8.99 -10.90 -6.13
CA LYS A 113 9.94 -10.33 -5.17
C LYS A 113 9.21 -9.80 -3.94
N PRO A 114 9.64 -10.12 -2.72
CA PRO A 114 9.03 -9.59 -1.51
C PRO A 114 9.31 -8.09 -1.40
N PHE A 115 8.27 -7.32 -1.09
CA PHE A 115 8.37 -5.87 -0.86
C PHE A 115 8.00 -5.47 0.58
N LEU A 116 7.38 -6.36 1.34
CA LEU A 116 7.12 -6.16 2.76
C LEU A 116 8.26 -6.74 3.61
N ALA A 117 8.68 -5.98 4.61
CA ALA A 117 9.68 -6.44 5.57
C ALA A 117 9.18 -7.68 6.35
N GLY A 118 10.06 -8.64 6.56
CA GLY A 118 9.74 -9.87 7.28
C GLY A 118 9.23 -11.02 6.42
N TYR A 119 8.98 -10.79 5.13
CA TYR A 119 8.59 -11.84 4.19
C TYR A 119 9.79 -12.28 3.35
N GLY A 120 9.98 -13.60 3.23
CA GLY A 120 10.97 -14.22 2.35
C GLY A 120 10.44 -14.46 0.94
N GLU A 121 11.05 -15.39 0.23
CA GLU A 121 10.58 -15.82 -1.09
C GLU A 121 9.15 -16.35 -1.01
N LYS A 122 8.37 -16.09 -2.07
CA LYS A 122 7.01 -16.58 -2.17
C LYS A 122 7.00 -18.11 -2.20
N PRO A 123 6.25 -18.78 -1.31
CA PRO A 123 6.11 -20.22 -1.36
C PRO A 123 5.51 -20.67 -2.71
N ALA A 124 6.07 -21.71 -3.31
CA ALA A 124 5.67 -22.18 -4.64
C ALA A 124 4.18 -22.52 -4.73
N VAL A 125 3.63 -23.13 -3.70
CA VAL A 125 2.22 -23.54 -3.64
C VAL A 125 1.36 -22.69 -2.70
N CYS A 126 1.97 -21.68 -2.05
CA CYS A 126 1.28 -20.85 -1.05
C CYS A 126 0.49 -21.71 -0.06
N ASN A 127 -0.82 -21.39 0.16
CA ASN A 127 -1.71 -22.14 1.04
C ASN A 127 -2.76 -22.94 0.27
N TYR A 128 -2.50 -23.24 -1.03
CA TYR A 128 -3.45 -24.01 -1.83
C TYR A 128 -3.60 -25.46 -1.36
N TYR A 129 -2.55 -25.99 -0.73
CA TYR A 129 -2.55 -27.35 -0.20
C TYR A 129 -2.05 -27.35 1.24
N PRO A 130 -2.52 -28.29 2.08
CA PRO A 130 -1.96 -28.54 3.39
C PRO A 130 -0.46 -28.83 3.32
N HIS A 131 0.31 -28.40 4.31
CA HIS A 131 1.78 -28.59 4.33
C HIS A 131 2.20 -30.06 4.36
N ASP A 132 1.33 -30.95 4.83
CA ASP A 132 1.53 -32.39 4.94
C ASP A 132 0.92 -33.19 3.76
N ILE A 133 0.46 -32.50 2.70
CA ILE A 133 -0.09 -33.18 1.54
C ILE A 133 0.97 -34.06 0.87
N THR A 134 0.58 -35.29 0.59
CA THR A 134 1.41 -36.24 -0.16
C THR A 134 0.89 -36.41 -1.58
N ALA A 135 1.74 -36.85 -2.50
CA ALA A 135 1.35 -37.16 -3.87
C ALA A 135 0.21 -38.19 -3.89
N CYS A 136 0.20 -39.13 -2.95
CA CYS A 136 -0.84 -40.13 -2.84
C CYS A 136 -2.22 -39.51 -2.53
N LEU A 137 -2.26 -38.54 -1.58
CA LEU A 137 -3.51 -37.83 -1.25
C LEU A 137 -4.02 -36.97 -2.41
N LEU A 138 -3.11 -36.36 -3.16
CA LEU A 138 -3.45 -35.56 -4.32
C LEU A 138 -4.12 -36.41 -5.42
N TYR A 139 -3.55 -37.56 -5.71
CA TYR A 139 -4.08 -38.47 -6.75
C TYR A 139 -5.36 -39.21 -6.33
N THR A 140 -5.60 -39.42 -5.04
CA THR A 140 -6.83 -40.06 -4.57
C THR A 140 -8.02 -39.10 -4.54
N SER A 141 -7.82 -37.80 -4.45
CA SER A 141 -8.90 -36.82 -4.50
C SER A 141 -9.49 -36.65 -5.92
N ASP A 142 -8.70 -36.89 -6.96
CA ASP A 142 -9.14 -36.81 -8.37
C ASP A 142 -9.88 -38.05 -8.87
N ALA A 143 -9.92 -39.10 -8.05
CA ALA A 143 -10.53 -40.39 -8.43
C ALA A 143 -11.99 -40.59 -7.95
N ALA A 144 -12.62 -39.50 -7.41
CA ALA A 144 -14.00 -39.55 -6.89
C ALA A 144 -15.02 -38.98 -7.86
#